data_b2bbcb4a74600c0f0c26701b8e06126f
#
_entry.id   b2bbcb4a74600c0f0c26701b8e06126f
#
_cell.length_a   1.000
_cell.length_b   1.000
_cell.length_c   1.000
_cell.angle_alpha   90.00
_cell.angle_beta   90.00
_cell.angle_gamma   90.00
#
_symmetry.space_group_name_H-M   'P 1'
#
loop_
_entity.id
_entity.type
_entity.pdbx_description
1 polymer ?
#
loop_
_entity_poly.entity_id
_entity_poly.type
_entity_poly.pdbx_seq_one_letter_code
_entity_poly.pdbx_strand_id
1 'polypeptide(L)'
;MSEPAPQPANPAALRQQAAVLIAVRILLYLGGISSYFIGVLGTLTFTLGGGVFDNAIAVGLLNLFMTLGSMQSGALLDRLGMRVHFRICASSLVVIGLLYQVLARSVPGLYLGAALFGYAMGAAEVIPRSYPAYLTDRVDELKRINSGITVATNVSVIVGPLVGGAIATVAPTQTVFLFMSACSLLAFVPAAVIRPLRTLRQGSREGGKDRPGALDGFKSIRSSRVLNLLFWCTMLSFLGYGAFDPLESLFYRDVLRVGASWMGWLSALSGVGGIVGAFAAGAIPRRHVNVRTLLAVLALSGGGSLLYVSTSDVRIACVGQLALGFFFAAFGPIKDTLIQVHTPLENIGRVNAAMSAGFNFAGVAPLFAAPALAAVLGVQGTLVAAGVTVTLVPICLFLVKRKQLQIMVAQERAYCDREPDSGAL
;
A
#
# COMPACT_ATOMS: atom_id res chain seq x y z
N MET A 1 36.20 24.20 22.61
CA MET A 1 35.47 25.00 21.61
C MET A 1 34.11 24.35 21.42
N SER A 2 33.08 24.93 22.02
CA SER A 2 31.69 24.46 21.87
C SER A 2 31.24 24.72 20.44
N GLU A 3 30.91 23.65 19.70
CA GLU A 3 30.32 23.78 18.35
C GLU A 3 29.03 24.60 18.42
N PRO A 4 28.80 25.51 17.48
CA PRO A 4 27.57 26.28 17.42
C PRO A 4 26.40 25.32 17.22
N ALA A 5 25.37 25.48 18.05
CA ALA A 5 24.12 24.73 17.93
C ALA A 5 23.59 24.82 16.49
N PRO A 6 23.07 23.71 15.90
CA PRO A 6 22.54 23.73 14.56
C PRO A 6 21.46 24.81 14.45
N GLN A 7 21.66 25.75 13.56
CA GLN A 7 20.68 26.82 13.31
C GLN A 7 19.36 26.20 12.89
N PRO A 8 18.22 26.61 13.45
CA PRO A 8 16.92 26.11 13.07
C PRO A 8 16.70 26.33 11.58
N ALA A 9 16.36 25.28 10.86
CA ALA A 9 16.07 25.36 9.44
C ALA A 9 15.00 26.43 9.20
N ASN A 10 15.22 27.31 8.23
CA ASN A 10 14.25 28.34 7.87
C ASN A 10 12.88 27.69 7.58
N PRO A 11 11.80 28.06 8.32
CA PRO A 11 10.48 27.41 8.16
C PRO A 11 9.94 27.49 6.73
N ALA A 12 10.27 28.53 5.97
CA ALA A 12 9.88 28.66 4.57
C ALA A 12 10.61 27.63 3.69
N ALA A 13 11.91 27.43 3.90
CA ALA A 13 12.70 26.44 3.18
C ALA A 13 12.21 25.01 3.49
N LEU A 14 11.88 24.72 4.75
CA LEU A 14 11.33 23.43 5.15
C LEU A 14 9.98 23.14 4.44
N ARG A 15 9.06 24.11 4.45
CA ARG A 15 7.76 23.97 3.75
C ARG A 15 7.95 23.76 2.25
N GLN A 16 8.86 24.49 1.63
CA GLN A 16 9.19 24.35 0.21
C GLN A 16 9.72 22.94 -0.09
N GLN A 17 10.68 22.43 0.68
CA GLN A 17 11.25 21.10 0.47
C GLN A 17 10.24 19.97 0.74
N ALA A 18 9.38 20.14 1.74
CA ALA A 18 8.27 19.21 1.98
C ALA A 18 7.28 19.17 0.81
N ALA A 19 6.90 20.33 0.27
CA ALA A 19 6.01 20.43 -0.89
C ALA A 19 6.64 19.78 -2.14
N VAL A 20 7.93 20.00 -2.37
CA VAL A 20 8.69 19.37 -3.47
C VAL A 20 8.67 17.85 -3.32
N LEU A 21 8.91 17.31 -2.12
CA LEU A 21 8.89 15.87 -1.87
C LEU A 21 7.50 15.26 -2.13
N ILE A 22 6.44 15.94 -1.69
CA ILE A 22 5.05 15.53 -1.90
C ILE A 22 4.72 15.53 -3.40
N ALA A 23 5.11 16.59 -4.14
CA ALA A 23 4.89 16.67 -5.58
C ALA A 23 5.60 15.55 -6.35
N VAL A 24 6.87 15.29 -6.00
CA VAL A 24 7.62 14.16 -6.55
C VAL A 24 6.92 12.84 -6.26
N ARG A 25 6.46 12.64 -5.01
CA ARG A 25 5.74 11.42 -4.62
C ARG A 25 4.49 11.22 -5.45
N ILE A 26 3.68 12.26 -5.62
CA ILE A 26 2.46 12.20 -6.44
C ILE A 26 2.82 11.79 -7.87
N LEU A 27 3.75 12.49 -8.51
CA LEU A 27 4.08 12.24 -9.92
C LEU A 27 4.60 10.82 -10.15
N LEU A 28 5.60 10.37 -9.39
CA LEU A 28 6.15 9.03 -9.56
C LEU A 28 5.15 7.94 -9.25
N TYR A 29 4.37 8.12 -8.18
CA TYR A 29 3.45 7.08 -7.75
C TYR A 29 2.20 7.01 -8.61
N LEU A 30 1.70 8.16 -9.07
CA LEU A 30 0.58 8.23 -10.02
C LEU A 30 0.90 7.49 -11.31
N GLY A 31 2.05 7.79 -11.93
CA GLY A 31 2.50 7.11 -13.13
C GLY A 31 2.76 5.62 -12.88
N GLY A 32 3.38 5.29 -11.75
CA GLY A 32 3.70 3.91 -11.36
C GLY A 32 2.45 3.05 -11.16
N ILE A 33 1.48 3.50 -10.37
CA ILE A 33 0.25 2.77 -10.09
C ILE A 33 -0.62 2.63 -11.35
N SER A 34 -0.73 3.69 -12.18
CA SER A 34 -1.40 3.59 -13.48
C SER A 34 -0.77 2.50 -14.34
N SER A 35 0.57 2.46 -14.42
CA SER A 35 1.30 1.49 -15.23
C SER A 35 1.21 0.08 -14.67
N TYR A 36 1.17 -0.09 -13.36
CA TYR A 36 0.96 -1.40 -12.75
C TYR A 36 -0.40 -1.99 -13.13
N PHE A 37 -1.49 -1.28 -12.80
CA PHE A 37 -2.84 -1.80 -13.01
C PHE A 37 -3.21 -1.90 -14.49
N ILE A 38 -3.14 -0.80 -15.23
CA ILE A 38 -3.62 -0.74 -16.61
C ILE A 38 -2.51 -1.12 -17.59
N GLY A 39 -1.30 -0.62 -17.36
CA GLY A 39 -0.16 -0.91 -18.23
C GLY A 39 0.22 -2.39 -18.21
N VAL A 40 0.61 -2.93 -17.06
CA VAL A 40 1.08 -4.32 -16.97
C VAL A 40 -0.08 -5.30 -17.01
N LEU A 41 -0.98 -5.26 -16.02
CA LEU A 41 -2.07 -6.24 -15.93
C LEU A 41 -3.10 -6.07 -17.04
N GLY A 42 -3.45 -4.82 -17.38
CA GLY A 42 -4.37 -4.54 -18.47
C GLY A 42 -3.84 -4.97 -19.84
N THR A 43 -2.57 -4.66 -20.16
CA THR A 43 -1.96 -5.10 -21.43
C THR A 43 -1.83 -6.62 -21.48
N LEU A 44 -1.36 -7.25 -20.41
CA LEU A 44 -1.21 -8.70 -20.34
C LEU A 44 -2.55 -9.40 -20.56
N THR A 45 -3.60 -8.95 -19.89
CA THR A 45 -4.92 -9.59 -19.93
C THR A 45 -5.70 -9.26 -21.21
N PHE A 46 -5.79 -7.98 -21.59
CA PHE A 46 -6.71 -7.56 -22.66
C PHE A 46 -6.05 -7.46 -24.03
N THR A 47 -4.74 -7.20 -24.09
CA THR A 47 -4.03 -7.06 -25.38
C THR A 47 -3.31 -8.34 -25.78
N LEU A 48 -2.63 -8.99 -24.84
CA LEU A 48 -1.83 -10.20 -25.10
C LEU A 48 -2.59 -11.51 -24.85
N GLY A 49 -3.79 -11.44 -24.26
CA GLY A 49 -4.60 -12.61 -23.95
C GLY A 49 -4.05 -13.48 -22.83
N GLY A 50 -3.17 -12.95 -21.99
CA GLY A 50 -2.57 -13.66 -20.87
C GLY A 50 -3.60 -14.25 -19.92
N GLY A 51 -3.24 -15.37 -19.29
CA GLY A 51 -4.03 -16.09 -18.30
C GLY A 51 -3.62 -15.80 -16.86
N VAL A 52 -4.19 -16.57 -15.93
CA VAL A 52 -3.92 -16.44 -14.49
C VAL A 52 -2.45 -16.61 -14.16
N PHE A 53 -1.82 -17.59 -14.81
CA PHE A 53 -0.41 -17.90 -14.61
C PHE A 53 0.49 -16.75 -15.06
N ASP A 54 0.17 -16.13 -16.20
CA ASP A 54 0.94 -15.01 -16.73
C ASP A 54 0.85 -13.79 -15.81
N ASN A 55 -0.36 -13.49 -15.30
CA ASN A 55 -0.55 -12.41 -14.34
C ASN A 55 0.19 -12.68 -13.02
N ALA A 56 0.13 -13.91 -12.51
CA ALA A 56 0.83 -14.29 -11.28
C ALA A 56 2.36 -14.15 -11.42
N ILE A 57 2.93 -14.54 -12.58
CA ILE A 57 4.35 -14.34 -12.88
C ILE A 57 4.69 -12.86 -12.94
N ALA A 58 3.91 -12.06 -13.66
CA ALA A 58 4.17 -10.62 -13.81
C ALA A 58 4.14 -9.90 -12.44
N VAL A 59 3.13 -10.18 -11.61
CA VAL A 59 3.01 -9.62 -10.26
C VAL A 59 4.14 -10.13 -9.35
N GLY A 60 4.46 -11.43 -9.44
CA GLY A 60 5.54 -12.04 -8.68
C GLY A 60 6.90 -11.43 -9.01
N LEU A 61 7.23 -11.27 -10.30
CA LEU A 61 8.46 -10.62 -10.75
C LEU A 61 8.52 -9.16 -10.29
N LEU A 62 7.42 -8.40 -10.46
CA LEU A 62 7.35 -7.01 -10.02
C LEU A 62 7.65 -6.90 -8.51
N ASN A 63 7.00 -7.67 -7.67
CA ASN A 63 7.18 -7.63 -6.22
C ASN A 63 8.58 -8.09 -5.78
N LEU A 64 9.12 -9.14 -6.41
CA LEU A 64 10.47 -9.63 -6.15
C LEU A 64 11.51 -8.54 -6.47
N PHE A 65 11.45 -7.97 -7.65
CA PHE A 65 12.41 -6.95 -8.08
C PHE A 65 12.19 -5.62 -7.36
N MET A 66 10.95 -5.29 -6.95
CA MET A 66 10.68 -4.14 -6.09
C MET A 66 11.35 -4.28 -4.71
N THR A 67 11.34 -5.49 -4.16
CA THR A 67 12.05 -5.79 -2.92
C THR A 67 13.56 -5.65 -3.10
N LEU A 68 14.14 -6.22 -4.17
CA LEU A 68 15.56 -6.11 -4.48
C LEU A 68 15.98 -4.65 -4.70
N GLY A 69 15.19 -3.88 -5.44
CA GLY A 69 15.42 -2.45 -5.67
C GLY A 69 15.43 -1.65 -4.37
N SER A 70 14.48 -1.89 -3.48
CA SER A 70 14.41 -1.22 -2.18
C SER A 70 15.59 -1.56 -1.26
N MET A 71 16.05 -2.81 -1.27
CA MET A 71 17.19 -3.25 -0.46
C MET A 71 18.50 -2.57 -0.91
N GLN A 72 18.73 -2.46 -2.21
CA GLN A 72 19.95 -1.86 -2.76
C GLN A 72 19.92 -0.33 -2.70
N SER A 73 18.74 0.26 -2.75
CA SER A 73 18.54 1.70 -2.78
C SER A 73 19.12 2.42 -1.57
N GLY A 74 19.05 1.83 -0.38
CA GLY A 74 19.62 2.42 0.83
C GLY A 74 21.13 2.64 0.72
N ALA A 75 21.86 1.65 0.23
CA ALA A 75 23.31 1.74 0.02
C ALA A 75 23.67 2.72 -1.12
N LEU A 76 22.85 2.75 -2.17
CA LEU A 76 23.03 3.67 -3.28
C LEU A 76 22.78 5.13 -2.87
N LEU A 77 21.76 5.35 -2.05
CA LEU A 77 21.45 6.65 -1.47
C LEU A 77 22.60 7.17 -0.60
N ASP A 78 23.19 6.31 0.23
CA ASP A 78 24.32 6.66 1.11
C ASP A 78 25.58 7.02 0.30
N ARG A 79 25.82 6.36 -0.86
CA ARG A 79 27.00 6.58 -1.70
C ARG A 79 26.87 7.77 -2.65
N LEU A 80 25.73 7.91 -3.30
CA LEU A 80 25.53 8.89 -4.38
C LEU A 80 24.86 10.18 -3.88
N GLY A 81 24.25 10.12 -2.70
CA GLY A 81 23.44 11.19 -2.18
C GLY A 81 22.05 11.27 -2.84
N MET A 82 21.14 11.96 -2.16
CA MET A 82 19.72 12.04 -2.45
C MET A 82 19.39 12.50 -3.88
N ARG A 83 20.06 13.55 -4.35
CA ARG A 83 19.77 14.15 -5.66
C ARG A 83 20.10 13.24 -6.82
N VAL A 84 21.30 12.63 -6.75
CA VAL A 84 21.78 11.73 -7.83
C VAL A 84 20.92 10.46 -7.82
N HIS A 85 20.68 9.90 -6.65
CA HIS A 85 19.81 8.72 -6.51
C HIS A 85 18.40 8.96 -7.07
N PHE A 86 17.79 10.11 -6.73
CA PHE A 86 16.48 10.48 -7.27
C PHE A 86 16.51 10.57 -8.81
N ARG A 87 17.52 11.25 -9.37
CA ARG A 87 17.64 11.39 -10.83
C ARG A 87 17.78 10.03 -11.52
N ILE A 88 18.54 9.12 -10.94
CA ILE A 88 18.68 7.75 -11.46
C ILE A 88 17.33 7.04 -11.45
N CYS A 89 16.59 7.08 -10.35
CA CYS A 89 15.27 6.45 -10.26
C CYS A 89 14.28 7.03 -11.27
N ALA A 90 14.19 8.35 -11.35
CA ALA A 90 13.28 9.02 -12.28
C ALA A 90 13.68 8.74 -13.75
N SER A 91 14.98 8.82 -14.08
CA SER A 91 15.48 8.47 -15.44
C SER A 91 15.20 7.03 -15.80
N SER A 92 15.40 6.11 -14.85
CA SER A 92 15.10 4.68 -15.07
C SER A 92 13.63 4.48 -15.40
N LEU A 93 12.71 5.13 -14.68
CA LEU A 93 11.27 5.04 -14.94
C LEU A 93 10.88 5.65 -16.30
N VAL A 94 11.52 6.77 -16.71
CA VAL A 94 11.34 7.32 -18.05
C VAL A 94 11.75 6.32 -19.12
N VAL A 95 12.98 5.78 -18.99
CA VAL A 95 13.52 4.81 -19.97
C VAL A 95 12.68 3.55 -20.00
N ILE A 96 12.29 3.00 -18.86
CA ILE A 96 11.47 1.79 -18.78
C ILE A 96 10.12 2.01 -19.43
N GLY A 97 9.44 3.16 -19.20
CA GLY A 97 8.18 3.46 -19.86
C GLY A 97 8.27 3.58 -21.37
N LEU A 98 9.40 4.10 -21.89
CA LEU A 98 9.67 4.09 -23.33
C LEU A 98 9.99 2.68 -23.85
N LEU A 99 10.78 1.90 -23.12
CA LEU A 99 11.09 0.51 -23.46
C LEU A 99 9.84 -0.38 -23.53
N TYR A 100 8.83 -0.10 -22.71
CA TYR A 100 7.56 -0.83 -22.75
C TYR A 100 6.84 -0.71 -24.09
N GLN A 101 7.10 0.32 -24.91
CA GLN A 101 6.52 0.41 -26.25
C GLN A 101 6.99 -0.76 -27.16
N VAL A 102 8.13 -1.36 -26.83
CA VAL A 102 8.66 -2.56 -27.51
C VAL A 102 8.36 -3.81 -26.68
N LEU A 103 8.66 -3.79 -25.39
CA LEU A 103 8.55 -4.95 -24.52
C LEU A 103 7.08 -5.43 -24.37
N ALA A 104 6.12 -4.51 -24.32
CA ALA A 104 4.69 -4.84 -24.15
C ALA A 104 4.03 -5.45 -25.38
N ARG A 105 4.79 -5.80 -26.41
CA ARG A 105 4.31 -6.53 -27.59
C ARG A 105 4.31 -8.05 -27.42
N SER A 106 4.92 -8.55 -26.36
CA SER A 106 5.00 -9.99 -26.08
C SER A 106 4.94 -10.25 -24.58
N VAL A 107 4.44 -11.43 -24.21
CA VAL A 107 4.36 -11.85 -22.79
C VAL A 107 5.74 -11.88 -22.12
N PRO A 108 6.79 -12.51 -22.70
CA PRO A 108 8.12 -12.47 -22.11
C PRO A 108 8.71 -11.06 -21.99
N GLY A 109 8.46 -10.20 -22.98
CA GLY A 109 8.89 -8.80 -22.93
C GLY A 109 8.21 -8.07 -21.77
N LEU A 110 6.93 -8.34 -21.53
CA LEU A 110 6.19 -7.72 -20.43
C LEU A 110 6.68 -8.22 -19.06
N TYR A 111 7.10 -9.48 -18.93
CA TYR A 111 7.75 -10.00 -17.74
C TYR A 111 9.06 -9.27 -17.44
N LEU A 112 9.91 -9.10 -18.46
CA LEU A 112 11.14 -8.33 -18.32
C LEU A 112 10.84 -6.89 -17.90
N GLY A 113 9.87 -6.26 -18.57
CA GLY A 113 9.40 -4.93 -18.20
C GLY A 113 8.92 -4.83 -16.75
N ALA A 114 8.12 -5.81 -16.29
CA ALA A 114 7.62 -5.87 -14.90
C ALA A 114 8.78 -5.98 -13.90
N ALA A 115 9.80 -6.77 -14.19
CA ALA A 115 10.99 -6.89 -13.36
C ALA A 115 11.77 -5.55 -13.29
N LEU A 116 12.05 -4.92 -14.43
CA LEU A 116 12.75 -3.64 -14.49
C LEU A 116 11.97 -2.53 -13.80
N PHE A 117 10.67 -2.46 -14.05
CA PHE A 117 9.76 -1.50 -13.43
C PHE A 117 9.67 -1.71 -11.91
N GLY A 118 9.50 -2.95 -11.45
CA GLY A 118 9.50 -3.28 -10.03
C GLY A 118 10.79 -2.80 -9.35
N TYR A 119 11.96 -3.10 -9.94
CA TYR A 119 13.25 -2.67 -9.39
C TYR A 119 13.36 -1.14 -9.27
N ALA A 120 13.00 -0.41 -10.32
CA ALA A 120 13.06 1.06 -10.33
C ALA A 120 12.07 1.68 -9.33
N MET A 121 10.85 1.14 -9.23
CA MET A 121 9.85 1.59 -8.26
C MET A 121 10.28 1.28 -6.82
N GLY A 122 10.83 0.08 -6.56
CA GLY A 122 11.35 -0.27 -5.24
C GLY A 122 12.50 0.64 -4.81
N ALA A 123 13.39 0.98 -5.73
CA ALA A 123 14.47 1.94 -5.48
C ALA A 123 13.93 3.35 -5.19
N ALA A 124 12.90 3.79 -5.91
CA ALA A 124 12.29 5.10 -5.71
C ALA A 124 11.50 5.20 -4.39
N GLU A 125 10.94 4.10 -3.87
CA GLU A 125 10.19 4.04 -2.61
C GLU A 125 11.01 4.42 -1.37
N VAL A 126 12.32 4.26 -1.41
CA VAL A 126 13.20 4.60 -0.27
C VAL A 126 13.30 6.10 -0.05
N ILE A 127 13.16 6.90 -1.12
CA ILE A 127 13.30 8.36 -1.06
C ILE A 127 12.28 9.01 -0.11
N PRO A 128 10.96 8.85 -0.28
CA PRO A 128 9.98 9.49 0.58
C PRO A 128 10.03 8.98 2.03
N ARG A 129 10.56 7.78 2.26
CA ARG A 129 10.74 7.22 3.61
C ARG A 129 11.96 7.77 4.34
N SER A 130 13.02 8.10 3.61
CA SER A 130 14.30 8.54 4.20
C SER A 130 14.46 10.05 4.21
N TYR A 131 13.93 10.75 3.22
CA TYR A 131 14.17 12.18 3.02
C TYR A 131 13.65 13.10 4.14
N PRO A 132 12.52 12.85 4.81
CA PRO A 132 12.06 13.71 5.90
C PRO A 132 13.13 13.94 6.99
N ALA A 133 13.94 12.91 7.30
CA ALA A 133 15.02 13.01 8.28
C ALA A 133 16.16 13.98 7.86
N TYR A 134 16.34 14.22 6.56
CA TYR A 134 17.29 15.19 6.02
C TYR A 134 16.75 16.62 6.01
N LEU A 135 15.47 16.81 6.33
CA LEU A 135 14.83 18.12 6.39
C LEU A 135 14.76 18.66 7.81
N THR A 136 14.36 17.84 8.78
CA THR A 136 14.15 18.26 10.15
C THR A 136 14.36 17.10 11.14
N ASP A 137 14.63 17.43 12.41
CA ASP A 137 14.63 16.50 13.56
C ASP A 137 13.42 16.74 14.49
N ARG A 138 12.64 17.79 14.22
CA ARG A 138 11.47 18.11 15.03
C ARG A 138 10.35 17.10 14.74
N VAL A 139 9.92 16.40 15.77
CA VAL A 139 8.92 15.33 15.67
C VAL A 139 7.61 15.79 15.01
N ASP A 140 7.14 17.01 15.36
CA ASP A 140 5.89 17.54 14.82
C ASP A 140 5.98 17.85 13.32
N GLU A 141 7.13 18.37 12.88
CA GLU A 141 7.39 18.62 11.46
C GLU A 141 7.53 17.32 10.67
N LEU A 142 8.24 16.31 11.24
CA LEU A 142 8.33 14.96 10.66
C LEU A 142 6.94 14.32 10.50
N LYS A 143 6.10 14.40 11.54
CA LYS A 143 4.70 13.90 11.47
C LYS A 143 3.94 14.58 10.33
N ARG A 144 4.04 15.91 10.22
CA ARG A 144 3.34 16.66 9.18
C ARG A 144 3.81 16.28 7.77
N ILE A 145 5.13 16.15 7.56
CA ILE A 145 5.69 15.75 6.26
C ILE A 145 5.27 14.32 5.91
N ASN A 146 5.39 13.38 6.84
CA ASN A 146 5.00 11.99 6.64
C ASN A 146 3.50 11.85 6.38
N SER A 147 2.65 12.62 7.06
CA SER A 147 1.22 12.69 6.78
C SER A 147 0.95 13.17 5.35
N GLY A 148 1.63 14.22 4.89
CA GLY A 148 1.54 14.71 3.52
C GLY A 148 1.95 13.65 2.48
N ILE A 149 3.02 12.91 2.74
CA ILE A 149 3.46 11.79 1.87
C ILE A 149 2.41 10.68 1.83
N THR A 150 1.80 10.36 2.97
CA THR A 150 0.74 9.33 3.05
C THR A 150 -0.48 9.75 2.25
N VAL A 151 -0.93 11.00 2.40
CA VAL A 151 -2.04 11.55 1.60
C VAL A 151 -1.71 11.50 0.12
N ALA A 152 -0.51 11.94 -0.29
CA ALA A 152 -0.05 11.87 -1.67
C ALA A 152 -0.08 10.44 -2.23
N THR A 153 0.34 9.47 -1.44
CA THR A 153 0.29 8.04 -1.80
C THR A 153 -1.13 7.58 -2.00
N ASN A 154 -2.03 7.84 -1.05
CA ASN A 154 -3.43 7.42 -1.13
C ASN A 154 -4.15 8.06 -2.32
N VAL A 155 -3.93 9.35 -2.56
CA VAL A 155 -4.47 10.04 -3.75
C VAL A 155 -3.98 9.36 -5.02
N SER A 156 -2.70 9.03 -5.11
CA SER A 156 -2.14 8.38 -6.31
C SER A 156 -2.68 6.96 -6.52
N VAL A 157 -2.93 6.21 -5.45
CA VAL A 157 -3.55 4.86 -5.51
C VAL A 157 -4.98 4.93 -6.07
N ILE A 158 -5.71 5.99 -5.77
CA ILE A 158 -7.08 6.19 -6.28
C ILE A 158 -7.06 6.75 -7.70
N VAL A 159 -6.31 7.83 -7.90
CA VAL A 159 -6.30 8.58 -9.17
C VAL A 159 -5.51 7.84 -10.27
N GLY A 160 -4.49 7.07 -9.89
CA GLY A 160 -3.63 6.34 -10.83
C GLY A 160 -4.41 5.40 -11.75
N PRO A 161 -5.13 4.41 -11.21
CA PRO A 161 -5.95 3.51 -12.03
C PRO A 161 -7.04 4.25 -12.81
N LEU A 162 -7.62 5.32 -12.24
CA LEU A 162 -8.62 6.14 -12.92
C LEU A 162 -8.05 6.81 -14.18
N VAL A 163 -6.88 7.46 -14.05
CA VAL A 163 -6.21 8.08 -15.20
C VAL A 163 -5.79 7.03 -16.22
N GLY A 164 -5.19 5.92 -15.77
CA GLY A 164 -4.85 4.80 -16.65
C GLY A 164 -6.06 4.22 -17.38
N GLY A 165 -7.17 4.04 -16.68
CA GLY A 165 -8.45 3.61 -17.27
C GLY A 165 -9.01 4.61 -18.27
N ALA A 166 -8.95 5.90 -17.97
CA ALA A 166 -9.36 6.96 -18.90
C ALA A 166 -8.48 6.95 -20.18
N ILE A 167 -7.18 6.76 -20.06
CA ILE A 167 -6.29 6.58 -21.23
C ILE A 167 -6.74 5.35 -22.03
N ALA A 168 -7.04 4.23 -21.37
CA ALA A 168 -7.46 3.00 -22.03
C ALA A 168 -8.84 3.07 -22.73
N THR A 169 -9.63 4.14 -22.51
CA THR A 169 -10.86 4.38 -23.30
C THR A 169 -10.58 4.89 -24.69
N VAL A 170 -9.50 5.64 -24.89
CA VAL A 170 -9.19 6.37 -26.12
C VAL A 170 -7.93 5.90 -26.83
N ALA A 171 -7.09 5.08 -26.13
CA ALA A 171 -5.82 4.60 -26.64
C ALA A 171 -5.55 3.17 -26.15
N PRO A 172 -4.63 2.41 -26.81
CA PRO A 172 -4.19 1.10 -26.32
C PRO A 172 -3.62 1.19 -24.90
N THR A 173 -3.81 0.15 -24.10
CA THR A 173 -3.33 0.07 -22.68
C THR A 173 -1.83 0.36 -22.54
N GLN A 174 -1.03 0.04 -23.55
CA GLN A 174 0.42 0.33 -23.62
C GLN A 174 0.74 1.83 -23.55
N THR A 175 -0.20 2.71 -23.93
CA THR A 175 -0.02 4.17 -23.87
C THR A 175 0.16 4.66 -22.43
N VAL A 176 -0.34 3.90 -21.44
CA VAL A 176 -0.19 4.23 -20.02
C VAL A 176 1.27 4.24 -19.59
N PHE A 177 2.14 3.47 -20.24
CA PHE A 177 3.58 3.51 -19.98
C PHE A 177 4.23 4.84 -20.41
N LEU A 178 3.71 5.47 -21.47
CA LEU A 178 4.13 6.83 -21.85
C LEU A 178 3.68 7.86 -20.82
N PHE A 179 2.49 7.68 -20.25
CA PHE A 179 2.05 8.52 -19.13
C PHE A 179 2.96 8.40 -17.92
N MET A 180 3.43 7.20 -17.57
CA MET A 180 4.45 6.99 -16.54
C MET A 180 5.75 7.72 -16.87
N SER A 181 6.22 7.61 -18.11
CA SER A 181 7.42 8.33 -18.57
C SER A 181 7.24 9.84 -18.46
N ALA A 182 6.09 10.38 -18.85
CA ALA A 182 5.78 11.80 -18.73
C ALA A 182 5.73 12.26 -17.26
N CYS A 183 5.05 11.52 -16.39
CA CYS A 183 5.03 11.81 -14.96
C CYS A 183 6.44 11.77 -14.35
N SER A 184 7.25 10.77 -14.71
CA SER A 184 8.62 10.63 -14.22
C SER A 184 9.52 11.75 -14.74
N LEU A 185 9.34 12.17 -15.99
CA LEU A 185 10.05 13.31 -16.56
C LEU A 185 9.65 14.62 -15.87
N LEU A 186 8.36 14.86 -15.66
CA LEU A 186 7.87 16.02 -14.92
C LEU A 186 8.38 16.06 -13.47
N ALA A 187 8.65 14.92 -12.86
CA ALA A 187 9.20 14.84 -11.51
C ALA A 187 10.63 15.42 -11.40
N PHE A 188 11.37 15.55 -12.52
CA PHE A 188 12.66 16.25 -12.51
C PHE A 188 12.53 17.75 -12.16
N VAL A 189 11.42 18.39 -12.51
CA VAL A 189 11.22 19.81 -12.25
C VAL A 189 11.26 20.13 -10.75
N PRO A 190 10.39 19.54 -9.92
CA PRO A 190 10.48 19.75 -8.47
C PRO A 190 11.77 19.15 -7.88
N ALA A 191 12.27 18.05 -8.44
CA ALA A 191 13.51 17.42 -7.95
C ALA A 191 14.76 18.26 -8.15
N ALA A 192 14.80 19.15 -9.14
CA ALA A 192 15.93 20.07 -9.34
C ALA A 192 16.14 21.00 -8.13
N VAL A 193 15.05 21.31 -7.41
CA VAL A 193 15.05 22.19 -6.23
C VAL A 193 15.29 21.42 -4.92
N ILE A 194 15.31 20.09 -4.94
CA ILE A 194 15.56 19.25 -3.76
C ILE A 194 16.93 19.61 -3.14
N ARG A 195 16.92 20.03 -1.87
CA ARG A 195 18.12 20.33 -1.09
C ARG A 195 17.98 19.76 0.31
N PRO A 196 18.90 18.87 0.77
CA PRO A 196 18.94 18.49 2.16
C PRO A 196 19.21 19.75 3.00
N LEU A 197 18.40 19.98 4.02
CA LEU A 197 18.59 21.11 4.95
C LEU A 197 19.54 20.74 6.10
N ARG A 198 19.81 19.44 6.25
CA ARG A 198 20.71 18.88 7.26
C ARG A 198 21.64 17.84 6.62
N THR A 199 22.90 17.87 7.00
CA THR A 199 23.83 16.78 6.76
C THR A 199 23.70 15.79 7.91
N LEU A 200 23.19 14.59 7.65
CA LEU A 200 23.25 13.54 8.65
C LEU A 200 24.71 13.11 8.76
N ARG A 201 25.32 13.33 9.93
CA ARG A 201 26.67 12.81 10.23
C ARG A 201 26.63 11.30 10.05
N GLN A 202 27.52 10.78 9.22
CA GLN A 202 27.71 9.34 9.00
C GLN A 202 28.07 8.56 10.29
N GLY A 203 28.37 9.24 11.39
CA GLY A 203 28.75 8.67 12.68
C GLY A 203 27.60 8.19 13.59
N SER A 204 26.33 8.53 13.29
CA SER A 204 25.20 8.07 14.11
C SER A 204 24.71 6.65 13.78
N ARG A 205 25.41 5.96 12.90
CA ARG A 205 25.24 4.52 12.59
C ARG A 205 26.30 3.65 13.29
N GLU A 206 26.82 4.09 14.45
CA GLU A 206 27.52 3.15 15.31
C GLU A 206 26.56 2.02 15.64
N GLY A 207 26.87 0.89 15.04
CA GLY A 207 26.16 -0.35 15.22
C GLY A 207 26.17 -0.75 16.69
N GLY A 208 25.14 -0.38 17.39
CA GLY A 208 24.80 -1.13 18.58
C GLY A 208 24.57 -2.57 18.13
N LYS A 209 25.35 -3.50 18.71
CA LYS A 209 25.19 -4.96 18.57
C LYS A 209 23.80 -5.45 18.99
N ASP A 210 22.95 -4.57 19.48
CA ASP A 210 21.57 -4.79 19.89
C ASP A 210 20.59 -4.07 18.95
N ARG A 211 20.69 -4.30 17.63
CA ARG A 211 19.51 -4.09 16.79
C ARG A 211 18.51 -5.17 17.20
N PRO A 212 17.44 -4.79 17.95
CA PRO A 212 16.41 -5.75 18.31
C PRO A 212 15.88 -6.34 17.02
N GLY A 213 16.04 -7.65 16.86
CA GLY A 213 15.68 -8.34 15.63
C GLY A 213 14.18 -8.26 15.35
N ALA A 214 13.78 -8.42 14.11
CA ALA A 214 12.37 -8.57 13.72
C ALA A 214 11.64 -9.63 14.59
N LEU A 215 12.37 -10.61 15.12
CA LEU A 215 11.89 -11.64 16.05
C LEU A 215 11.37 -11.06 17.38
N ASP A 216 11.88 -9.93 17.86
CA ASP A 216 11.41 -9.34 19.12
C ASP A 216 10.03 -8.69 18.96
N GLY A 217 9.71 -8.19 17.77
CA GLY A 217 8.36 -7.77 17.42
C GLY A 217 7.35 -8.90 17.48
N PHE A 218 7.70 -10.07 16.94
CA PHE A 218 6.86 -11.27 17.02
C PHE A 218 6.71 -11.80 18.45
N LYS A 219 7.75 -11.72 19.29
CA LYS A 219 7.64 -12.05 20.71
C LYS A 219 6.65 -11.13 21.43
N SER A 220 6.72 -9.82 21.16
CA SER A 220 5.79 -8.84 21.72
C SER A 220 4.35 -9.09 21.27
N ILE A 221 4.12 -9.43 19.99
CA ILE A 221 2.81 -9.82 19.48
C ILE A 221 2.30 -11.07 20.20
N ARG A 222 3.13 -12.09 20.37
CA ARG A 222 2.76 -13.35 21.03
C ARG A 222 2.45 -13.19 22.52
N SER A 223 3.09 -12.25 23.20
CA SER A 223 2.88 -11.97 24.63
C SER A 223 1.56 -11.26 24.90
N SER A 224 1.07 -10.45 23.97
CA SER A 224 -0.19 -9.72 24.08
C SER A 224 -1.33 -10.49 23.39
N ARG A 225 -2.38 -10.82 24.13
CA ARG A 225 -3.56 -11.52 23.58
C ARG A 225 -4.26 -10.71 22.48
N VAL A 226 -4.32 -9.39 22.65
CA VAL A 226 -4.94 -8.49 21.67
C VAL A 226 -4.10 -8.39 20.41
N LEU A 227 -2.80 -8.12 20.52
CA LEU A 227 -1.90 -8.03 19.38
C LEU A 227 -1.83 -9.33 18.59
N ASN A 228 -1.82 -10.47 19.29
CA ASN A 228 -1.83 -11.80 18.67
C ASN A 228 -3.14 -12.04 17.89
N LEU A 229 -4.28 -11.68 18.45
CA LEU A 229 -5.57 -11.77 17.75
C LEU A 229 -5.58 -10.86 16.51
N LEU A 230 -5.14 -9.61 16.65
CA LEU A 230 -5.06 -8.64 15.55
C LEU A 230 -4.15 -9.17 14.43
N PHE A 231 -2.97 -9.68 14.78
CA PHE A 231 -2.02 -10.23 13.82
C PHE A 231 -2.63 -11.37 12.99
N TRP A 232 -3.15 -12.41 13.66
CA TRP A 232 -3.69 -13.56 12.96
C TRP A 232 -4.97 -13.26 12.18
N CYS A 233 -5.87 -12.47 12.77
CA CYS A 233 -7.08 -12.06 12.08
C CYS A 233 -6.75 -11.30 10.80
N THR A 234 -5.87 -10.34 10.90
CA THR A 234 -5.49 -9.51 9.76
C THR A 234 -4.73 -10.34 8.73
N MET A 235 -3.73 -11.11 9.13
CA MET A 235 -2.94 -11.94 8.23
C MET A 235 -3.80 -12.96 7.47
N LEU A 236 -4.69 -13.70 8.18
CA LEU A 236 -5.56 -14.69 7.54
C LEU A 236 -6.58 -14.05 6.58
N SER A 237 -7.13 -12.88 6.94
CA SER A 237 -8.05 -12.18 6.04
C SER A 237 -7.32 -11.64 4.80
N PHE A 238 -6.13 -11.12 4.96
CA PHE A 238 -5.33 -10.63 3.84
C PHE A 238 -4.80 -11.72 2.91
N LEU A 239 -4.67 -12.96 3.38
CA LEU A 239 -4.46 -14.11 2.48
C LEU A 239 -5.57 -14.22 1.42
N GLY A 240 -6.82 -13.90 1.76
CA GLY A 240 -7.89 -13.81 0.77
C GLY A 240 -7.62 -12.69 -0.26
N TYR A 241 -7.31 -11.48 0.22
CA TYR A 241 -7.08 -10.34 -0.69
C TYR A 241 -5.88 -10.51 -1.63
N GLY A 242 -4.84 -11.23 -1.22
CA GLY A 242 -3.66 -11.47 -2.07
C GLY A 242 -3.96 -12.24 -3.37
N ALA A 243 -5.10 -12.94 -3.45
CA ALA A 243 -5.52 -13.60 -4.67
C ALA A 243 -6.15 -12.63 -5.70
N PHE A 244 -6.58 -11.44 -5.28
CA PHE A 244 -7.23 -10.47 -6.17
C PHE A 244 -6.26 -9.92 -7.21
N ASP A 245 -5.04 -9.56 -6.82
CA ASP A 245 -4.06 -8.92 -7.69
C ASP A 245 -3.87 -9.62 -9.05
N PRO A 246 -3.58 -10.93 -9.12
CA PRO A 246 -3.41 -11.60 -10.40
C PRO A 246 -4.71 -11.94 -11.12
N LEU A 247 -5.84 -12.00 -10.40
CA LEU A 247 -7.11 -12.50 -10.94
C LEU A 247 -8.09 -11.39 -11.34
N GLU A 248 -7.95 -10.20 -10.77
CA GLU A 248 -8.94 -9.13 -10.91
C GLU A 248 -9.10 -8.68 -12.36
N SER A 249 -8.00 -8.52 -13.11
CA SER A 249 -8.07 -8.15 -14.52
C SER A 249 -8.74 -9.22 -15.39
N LEU A 250 -8.54 -10.50 -15.05
CA LEU A 250 -9.21 -11.63 -15.70
C LEU A 250 -10.70 -11.69 -15.35
N PHE A 251 -11.06 -11.36 -14.12
CA PHE A 251 -12.46 -11.24 -13.70
C PHE A 251 -13.20 -10.17 -14.52
N TYR A 252 -12.57 -9.03 -14.79
CA TYR A 252 -13.14 -8.01 -15.68
C TYR A 252 -13.34 -8.54 -17.11
N ARG A 253 -12.33 -9.21 -17.68
CA ARG A 253 -12.38 -9.72 -19.04
C ARG A 253 -13.37 -10.89 -19.19
N ASP A 254 -13.27 -11.89 -18.33
CA ASP A 254 -13.89 -13.20 -18.55
C ASP A 254 -15.28 -13.32 -17.90
N VAL A 255 -15.51 -12.61 -16.77
CA VAL A 255 -16.77 -12.70 -16.00
C VAL A 255 -17.64 -11.47 -16.24
N LEU A 256 -17.13 -10.27 -15.99
CA LEU A 256 -17.89 -9.03 -16.24
C LEU A 256 -17.97 -8.69 -17.73
N ARG A 257 -17.07 -9.22 -18.56
CA ARG A 257 -16.99 -9.00 -20.01
C ARG A 257 -16.89 -7.51 -20.39
N VAL A 258 -16.09 -6.77 -19.62
CA VAL A 258 -15.85 -5.35 -19.82
C VAL A 258 -14.41 -5.10 -20.28
N GLY A 259 -14.16 -3.94 -20.88
CA GLY A 259 -12.82 -3.56 -21.35
C GLY A 259 -11.88 -3.13 -20.23
N ALA A 260 -10.59 -2.96 -20.55
CA ALA A 260 -9.53 -2.56 -19.63
C ALA A 260 -9.81 -1.24 -18.88
N SER A 261 -10.55 -0.32 -19.49
CA SER A 261 -10.94 0.96 -18.88
C SER A 261 -11.72 0.77 -17.56
N TRP A 262 -12.50 -0.32 -17.45
CA TRP A 262 -13.26 -0.63 -16.25
C TRP A 262 -12.40 -0.96 -15.03
N MET A 263 -11.15 -1.40 -15.22
CA MET A 263 -10.19 -1.51 -14.12
C MET A 263 -9.99 -0.16 -13.42
N GLY A 264 -9.91 0.91 -14.19
CA GLY A 264 -9.81 2.28 -13.66
C GLY A 264 -11.11 2.77 -13.00
N TRP A 265 -12.26 2.57 -13.64
CA TRP A 265 -13.54 3.02 -13.11
C TRP A 265 -13.94 2.32 -11.81
N LEU A 266 -13.78 1.01 -11.72
CA LEU A 266 -14.07 0.25 -10.50
C LEU A 266 -13.08 0.58 -9.37
N SER A 267 -11.79 0.76 -9.68
CA SER A 267 -10.81 1.26 -8.69
C SER A 267 -11.17 2.66 -8.19
N ALA A 268 -11.67 3.55 -9.06
CA ALA A 268 -12.13 4.87 -8.65
C ALA A 268 -13.32 4.81 -7.70
N LEU A 269 -14.28 3.93 -7.95
CA LEU A 269 -15.43 3.71 -7.04
C LEU A 269 -14.98 3.20 -5.69
N SER A 270 -14.04 2.23 -5.66
CA SER A 270 -13.42 1.78 -4.42
C SER A 270 -12.73 2.93 -3.69
N GLY A 271 -12.02 3.79 -4.43
CA GLY A 271 -11.38 4.99 -3.89
C GLY A 271 -12.37 5.99 -3.27
N VAL A 272 -13.49 6.25 -3.94
CA VAL A 272 -14.58 7.11 -3.40
C VAL A 272 -15.14 6.51 -2.12
N GLY A 273 -15.47 5.20 -2.15
CA GLY A 273 -15.88 4.46 -0.95
C GLY A 273 -14.86 4.61 0.17
N GLY A 274 -13.56 4.47 -0.16
CA GLY A 274 -12.45 4.57 0.77
C GLY A 274 -12.33 5.94 1.44
N ILE A 275 -12.49 7.03 0.69
CA ILE A 275 -12.49 8.38 1.26
C ILE A 275 -13.62 8.51 2.30
N VAL A 276 -14.84 8.13 1.94
CA VAL A 276 -15.99 8.19 2.85
C VAL A 276 -15.78 7.28 4.06
N GLY A 277 -15.25 6.08 3.87
CA GLY A 277 -14.94 5.11 4.93
C GLY A 277 -13.88 5.62 5.91
N ALA A 278 -12.82 6.27 5.43
CA ALA A 278 -11.78 6.85 6.27
C ALA A 278 -12.34 7.99 7.14
N PHE A 279 -13.18 8.86 6.58
CA PHE A 279 -13.87 9.90 7.35
C PHE A 279 -14.83 9.31 8.39
N ALA A 280 -15.60 8.28 8.00
CA ALA A 280 -16.51 7.59 8.92
C ALA A 280 -15.74 6.94 10.08
N ALA A 281 -14.58 6.33 9.81
CA ALA A 281 -13.72 5.76 10.85
C ALA A 281 -13.21 6.83 11.82
N GLY A 282 -12.82 8.00 11.31
CA GLY A 282 -12.41 9.14 12.15
C GLY A 282 -13.52 9.69 13.02
N ALA A 283 -14.79 9.56 12.61
CA ALA A 283 -15.98 9.98 13.35
C ALA A 283 -16.45 8.96 14.41
N ILE A 284 -15.86 7.75 14.43
CA ILE A 284 -16.21 6.73 15.43
C ILE A 284 -15.78 7.20 16.82
N PRO A 285 -16.70 7.31 17.80
CA PRO A 285 -16.34 7.69 19.17
C PRO A 285 -15.31 6.73 19.76
N ARG A 286 -14.32 7.24 20.50
CA ARG A 286 -13.21 6.44 21.09
C ARG A 286 -13.70 5.17 21.80
N ARG A 287 -14.81 5.24 22.54
CA ARG A 287 -15.45 4.08 23.23
C ARG A 287 -15.87 2.93 22.30
N HIS A 288 -16.00 3.19 21.01
CA HIS A 288 -16.38 2.18 20.01
C HIS A 288 -15.17 1.71 19.16
N VAL A 289 -13.99 2.30 19.34
CA VAL A 289 -12.73 1.82 18.72
C VAL A 289 -12.23 0.64 19.55
N ASN A 290 -12.63 -0.57 19.16
CA ASN A 290 -12.31 -1.79 19.87
C ASN A 290 -12.16 -2.97 18.89
N VAL A 291 -11.67 -4.09 19.40
CA VAL A 291 -11.43 -5.31 18.58
C VAL A 291 -12.72 -5.82 17.92
N ARG A 292 -13.89 -5.67 18.52
CA ARG A 292 -15.17 -6.11 17.90
C ARG A 292 -15.51 -5.26 16.68
N THR A 293 -15.34 -3.95 16.78
CA THR A 293 -15.55 -3.02 15.66
C THR A 293 -14.60 -3.33 14.53
N LEU A 294 -13.34 -3.63 14.85
CA LEU A 294 -12.35 -4.06 13.84
C LEU A 294 -12.81 -5.32 13.10
N LEU A 295 -13.20 -6.37 13.84
CA LEU A 295 -13.68 -7.63 13.25
C LEU A 295 -14.93 -7.42 12.40
N ALA A 296 -15.88 -6.58 12.86
CA ALA A 296 -17.07 -6.26 12.11
C ALA A 296 -16.76 -5.53 10.80
N VAL A 297 -15.89 -4.51 10.84
CA VAL A 297 -15.47 -3.74 9.66
C VAL A 297 -14.75 -4.66 8.66
N LEU A 298 -13.89 -5.55 9.15
CA LEU A 298 -13.18 -6.52 8.31
C LEU A 298 -14.15 -7.54 7.67
N ALA A 299 -15.12 -8.05 8.42
CA ALA A 299 -16.15 -8.94 7.88
C ALA A 299 -17.03 -8.23 6.83
N LEU A 300 -17.38 -6.96 7.06
CA LEU A 300 -18.15 -6.16 6.12
C LEU A 300 -17.35 -5.83 4.86
N SER A 301 -16.02 -5.61 4.97
CA SER A 301 -15.17 -5.46 3.78
C SER A 301 -15.13 -6.73 2.94
N GLY A 302 -15.08 -7.91 3.59
CA GLY A 302 -15.24 -9.19 2.92
C GLY A 302 -16.61 -9.36 2.26
N GLY A 303 -17.69 -8.91 2.93
CA GLY A 303 -19.04 -8.87 2.36
C GLY A 303 -19.14 -7.97 1.11
N GLY A 304 -18.52 -6.80 1.13
CA GLY A 304 -18.38 -5.93 -0.04
C GLY A 304 -17.61 -6.60 -1.18
N SER A 305 -16.51 -7.28 -0.84
CA SER A 305 -15.74 -8.10 -1.78
C SER A 305 -16.59 -9.22 -2.39
N LEU A 306 -17.37 -9.95 -1.59
CA LEU A 306 -18.27 -10.99 -2.10
C LEU A 306 -19.34 -10.43 -3.03
N LEU A 307 -19.96 -9.29 -2.66
CA LEU A 307 -20.94 -8.62 -3.52
C LEU A 307 -20.31 -8.25 -4.88
N TYR A 308 -19.05 -7.81 -4.87
CA TYR A 308 -18.30 -7.45 -6.05
C TYR A 308 -18.02 -8.66 -6.96
N VAL A 309 -17.52 -9.78 -6.41
CA VAL A 309 -17.03 -10.91 -7.23
C VAL A 309 -18.06 -12.00 -7.50
N SER A 310 -19.19 -12.02 -6.78
CA SER A 310 -20.25 -13.04 -6.95
C SER A 310 -21.18 -12.76 -8.12
N THR A 311 -20.99 -11.66 -8.85
CA THR A 311 -21.88 -11.23 -9.92
C THR A 311 -21.16 -11.19 -11.27
N SER A 312 -21.93 -11.30 -12.34
CA SER A 312 -21.52 -10.94 -13.71
C SER A 312 -22.10 -9.59 -14.17
N ASP A 313 -22.93 -8.94 -13.33
CA ASP A 313 -23.47 -7.62 -13.63
C ASP A 313 -22.54 -6.52 -13.09
N VAL A 314 -22.03 -5.70 -13.99
CA VAL A 314 -21.11 -4.61 -13.66
C VAL A 314 -21.73 -3.58 -12.70
N ARG A 315 -23.06 -3.40 -12.71
CA ARG A 315 -23.74 -2.45 -11.82
C ARG A 315 -23.68 -2.92 -10.37
N ILE A 316 -23.90 -4.21 -10.14
CA ILE A 316 -23.79 -4.83 -8.83
C ILE A 316 -22.31 -4.82 -8.37
N ALA A 317 -21.39 -5.11 -9.31
CA ALA A 317 -19.96 -5.04 -9.04
C ALA A 317 -19.52 -3.61 -8.61
N CYS A 318 -20.08 -2.55 -9.20
CA CYS A 318 -19.84 -1.17 -8.78
C CYS A 318 -20.25 -0.91 -7.32
N VAL A 319 -21.43 -1.40 -6.92
CA VAL A 319 -21.88 -1.29 -5.51
C VAL A 319 -20.97 -2.08 -4.58
N GLY A 320 -20.56 -3.28 -4.99
CA GLY A 320 -19.61 -4.11 -4.24
C GLY A 320 -18.25 -3.42 -4.05
N GLN A 321 -17.70 -2.81 -5.10
CA GLN A 321 -16.43 -2.07 -5.04
C GLN A 321 -16.52 -0.82 -4.15
N LEU A 322 -17.62 -0.09 -4.20
CA LEU A 322 -17.86 1.05 -3.31
C LEU A 322 -17.89 0.60 -1.83
N ALA A 323 -18.62 -0.47 -1.54
CA ALA A 323 -18.73 -1.03 -0.20
C ALA A 323 -17.38 -1.60 0.29
N LEU A 324 -16.66 -2.32 -0.57
CA LEU A 324 -15.32 -2.85 -0.29
C LEU A 324 -14.38 -1.70 0.08
N GLY A 325 -14.30 -0.66 -0.76
CA GLY A 325 -13.45 0.51 -0.49
C GLY A 325 -13.80 1.20 0.82
N PHE A 326 -15.08 1.40 1.11
CA PHE A 326 -15.54 2.02 2.35
C PHE A 326 -15.05 1.26 3.60
N PHE A 327 -15.32 -0.02 3.69
CA PHE A 327 -14.96 -0.81 4.87
C PHE A 327 -13.46 -1.08 4.95
N PHE A 328 -12.79 -1.30 3.82
CA PHE A 328 -11.35 -1.51 3.78
C PHE A 328 -10.57 -0.28 4.27
N ALA A 329 -10.96 0.92 3.85
CA ALA A 329 -10.31 2.15 4.31
C ALA A 329 -10.62 2.46 5.78
N ALA A 330 -11.80 2.10 6.28
CA ALA A 330 -12.13 2.24 7.70
C ALA A 330 -11.32 1.29 8.60
N PHE A 331 -10.89 0.14 8.09
CA PHE A 331 -10.12 -0.86 8.83
C PHE A 331 -8.76 -0.32 9.30
N GLY A 332 -8.02 0.41 8.45
CA GLY A 332 -6.66 0.88 8.73
C GLY A 332 -6.55 1.70 10.02
N PRO A 333 -7.25 2.83 10.15
CA PRO A 333 -7.18 3.68 11.35
C PRO A 333 -7.58 2.96 12.63
N ILE A 334 -8.59 2.09 12.58
CA ILE A 334 -9.03 1.31 13.76
C ILE A 334 -7.94 0.34 14.20
N LYS A 335 -7.35 -0.39 13.24
CA LYS A 335 -6.24 -1.32 13.48
C LYS A 335 -5.03 -0.60 14.10
N ASP A 336 -4.61 0.50 13.50
CA ASP A 336 -3.43 1.24 13.92
C ASP A 336 -3.61 1.83 15.33
N THR A 337 -4.81 2.33 15.64
CA THR A 337 -5.16 2.80 16.98
C THR A 337 -5.07 1.65 18.01
N LEU A 338 -5.62 0.48 17.70
CA LEU A 338 -5.56 -0.66 18.60
C LEU A 338 -4.13 -1.16 18.82
N ILE A 339 -3.28 -1.16 17.79
CA ILE A 339 -1.85 -1.48 17.92
C ILE A 339 -1.17 -0.49 18.86
N GLN A 340 -1.44 0.81 18.69
CA GLN A 340 -0.83 1.87 19.52
C GLN A 340 -1.25 1.76 20.99
N VAL A 341 -2.51 1.53 21.26
CA VAL A 341 -3.06 1.41 22.63
C VAL A 341 -2.50 0.18 23.37
N HIS A 342 -2.28 -0.93 22.65
CA HIS A 342 -1.85 -2.19 23.27
C HIS A 342 -0.34 -2.45 23.17
N THR A 343 0.45 -1.49 22.69
CA THR A 343 1.89 -1.62 22.53
C THR A 343 2.62 -0.53 23.32
N PRO A 344 3.54 -0.88 24.24
CA PRO A 344 4.41 0.10 24.89
C PRO A 344 5.20 0.91 23.83
N LEU A 345 5.39 2.20 24.07
CA LEU A 345 6.08 3.11 23.13
C LEU A 345 7.44 2.59 22.65
N GLU A 346 8.18 1.93 23.55
CA GLU A 346 9.50 1.33 23.27
C GLU A 346 9.45 0.22 22.21
N ASN A 347 8.31 -0.49 22.09
CA ASN A 347 8.12 -1.64 21.23
C ASN A 347 7.28 -1.36 19.99
N ILE A 348 6.70 -0.15 19.85
CA ILE A 348 5.71 0.16 18.81
C ILE A 348 6.29 -0.02 17.40
N GLY A 349 7.54 0.38 17.19
CA GLY A 349 8.23 0.21 15.90
C GLY A 349 8.44 -1.25 15.54
N ARG A 350 8.79 -2.09 16.54
CA ARG A 350 9.01 -3.54 16.36
C ARG A 350 7.72 -4.29 16.04
N VAL A 351 6.66 -3.96 16.79
CA VAL A 351 5.33 -4.55 16.57
C VAL A 351 4.80 -4.16 15.19
N ASN A 352 4.91 -2.89 14.79
CA ASN A 352 4.52 -2.44 13.46
C ASN A 352 5.32 -3.13 12.33
N ALA A 353 6.64 -3.32 12.52
CA ALA A 353 7.48 -4.04 11.56
C ALA A 353 7.04 -5.51 11.41
N ALA A 354 6.77 -6.18 12.53
CA ALA A 354 6.30 -7.57 12.52
C ALA A 354 4.89 -7.71 11.92
N MET A 355 3.98 -6.76 12.23
CA MET A 355 2.66 -6.70 11.60
C MET A 355 2.77 -6.52 10.09
N SER A 356 3.61 -5.58 9.63
CA SER A 356 3.85 -5.33 8.20
C SER A 356 4.45 -6.54 7.49
N ALA A 357 5.37 -7.27 8.15
CA ALA A 357 5.93 -8.51 7.60
C ALA A 357 4.85 -9.57 7.39
N GLY A 358 3.94 -9.74 8.35
CA GLY A 358 2.78 -10.63 8.23
C GLY A 358 1.85 -10.23 7.08
N PHE A 359 1.57 -8.94 6.93
CA PHE A 359 0.79 -8.41 5.80
C PHE A 359 1.43 -8.71 4.45
N ASN A 360 2.73 -8.42 4.31
CA ASN A 360 3.45 -8.65 3.07
C ASN A 360 3.46 -10.14 2.71
N PHE A 361 3.66 -11.02 3.68
CA PHE A 361 3.57 -12.46 3.48
C PHE A 361 2.17 -12.88 3.02
N ALA A 362 1.12 -12.37 3.66
CA ALA A 362 -0.27 -12.63 3.30
C ALA A 362 -0.62 -12.15 1.88
N GLY A 363 0.00 -11.06 1.41
CA GLY A 363 -0.17 -10.57 0.04
C GLY A 363 0.54 -11.42 -1.01
N VAL A 364 1.72 -11.96 -0.68
CA VAL A 364 2.56 -12.70 -1.65
C VAL A 364 2.21 -14.19 -1.71
N ALA A 365 1.89 -14.82 -0.59
CA ALA A 365 1.62 -16.27 -0.54
C ALA A 365 0.52 -16.74 -1.51
N PRO A 366 -0.62 -16.02 -1.66
CA PRO A 366 -1.68 -16.41 -2.59
C PRO A 366 -1.30 -16.33 -4.07
N LEU A 367 -0.28 -15.55 -4.45
CA LEU A 367 0.19 -15.48 -5.84
C LEU A 367 0.59 -16.87 -6.38
N PHE A 368 1.13 -17.71 -5.51
CA PHE A 368 1.52 -19.08 -5.89
C PHE A 368 0.34 -20.05 -5.90
N ALA A 369 -0.67 -19.81 -5.06
CA ALA A 369 -1.86 -20.66 -4.96
C ALA A 369 -2.95 -20.27 -5.97
N ALA A 370 -3.05 -19.00 -6.36
CA ALA A 370 -4.11 -18.47 -7.21
C ALA A 370 -4.23 -19.20 -8.58
N PRO A 371 -3.14 -19.50 -9.31
CA PRO A 371 -3.24 -20.24 -10.56
C PRO A 371 -3.80 -21.67 -10.39
N ALA A 372 -3.36 -22.38 -9.36
CA ALA A 372 -3.84 -23.74 -9.07
C ALA A 372 -5.31 -23.74 -8.66
N LEU A 373 -5.72 -22.80 -7.81
CA LEU A 373 -7.12 -22.64 -7.42
C LEU A 373 -7.99 -22.23 -8.60
N ALA A 374 -7.53 -21.32 -9.45
CA ALA A 374 -8.27 -20.89 -10.63
C ALA A 374 -8.42 -21.99 -11.69
N ALA A 375 -7.47 -22.93 -11.78
CA ALA A 375 -7.58 -24.09 -12.65
C ALA A 375 -8.72 -25.03 -12.22
N VAL A 376 -9.05 -25.10 -10.91
CA VAL A 376 -10.08 -25.96 -10.35
C VAL A 376 -11.44 -25.24 -10.21
N LEU A 377 -11.42 -24.01 -9.67
CA LEU A 377 -12.62 -23.26 -9.32
C LEU A 377 -13.02 -22.21 -10.38
N GLY A 378 -12.16 -21.99 -11.37
CA GLY A 378 -12.24 -20.85 -12.27
C GLY A 378 -11.84 -19.52 -11.60
N VAL A 379 -11.73 -18.46 -12.39
CA VAL A 379 -11.35 -17.13 -11.90
C VAL A 379 -12.35 -16.62 -10.86
N GLN A 380 -13.64 -16.63 -11.20
CA GLN A 380 -14.70 -16.15 -10.30
C GLN A 380 -14.80 -16.98 -9.02
N GLY A 381 -14.76 -18.32 -9.14
CA GLY A 381 -14.83 -19.22 -7.99
C GLY A 381 -13.69 -18.99 -7.01
N THR A 382 -12.47 -18.74 -7.51
CA THR A 382 -11.30 -18.44 -6.68
C THR A 382 -11.45 -17.10 -5.94
N LEU A 383 -11.94 -16.06 -6.62
CA LEU A 383 -12.20 -14.76 -6.00
C LEU A 383 -13.33 -14.83 -4.96
N VAL A 384 -14.38 -15.61 -5.24
CA VAL A 384 -15.46 -15.87 -4.26
C VAL A 384 -14.91 -16.61 -3.04
N ALA A 385 -14.09 -17.65 -3.23
CA ALA A 385 -13.46 -18.36 -2.12
C ALA A 385 -12.55 -17.43 -1.28
N ALA A 386 -11.82 -16.54 -1.94
CA ALA A 386 -11.03 -15.51 -1.28
C ALA A 386 -11.91 -14.54 -0.47
N GLY A 387 -13.00 -14.02 -1.05
CA GLY A 387 -13.96 -13.15 -0.37
C GLY A 387 -14.66 -13.84 0.82
N VAL A 388 -15.00 -15.12 0.66
CA VAL A 388 -15.53 -15.96 1.76
C VAL A 388 -14.52 -16.06 2.90
N THR A 389 -13.23 -16.25 2.60
CA THR A 389 -12.17 -16.31 3.61
C THR A 389 -12.07 -15.00 4.37
N VAL A 390 -12.05 -13.85 3.67
CA VAL A 390 -12.01 -12.52 4.28
C VAL A 390 -13.21 -12.28 5.20
N THR A 391 -14.40 -12.76 4.80
CA THR A 391 -15.65 -12.58 5.56
C THR A 391 -15.73 -13.53 6.76
N LEU A 392 -15.45 -14.82 6.55
CA LEU A 392 -15.67 -15.84 7.58
C LEU A 392 -14.61 -15.84 8.67
N VAL A 393 -13.34 -15.53 8.36
CA VAL A 393 -12.27 -15.51 9.36
C VAL A 393 -12.61 -14.59 10.55
N PRO A 394 -12.96 -13.30 10.36
CA PRO A 394 -13.32 -12.45 11.48
C PRO A 394 -14.62 -12.88 12.18
N ILE A 395 -15.61 -13.42 11.45
CA ILE A 395 -16.85 -13.93 12.03
C ILE A 395 -16.57 -15.16 12.91
N CYS A 396 -15.80 -16.12 12.43
CA CYS A 396 -15.40 -17.29 13.21
C CYS A 396 -14.61 -16.91 14.46
N LEU A 397 -13.67 -15.97 14.33
CA LEU A 397 -12.92 -15.47 15.48
C LEU A 397 -13.83 -14.76 16.49
N PHE A 398 -14.80 -13.99 16.01
CA PHE A 398 -15.80 -13.34 16.87
C PHE A 398 -16.64 -14.38 17.65
N LEU A 399 -17.08 -15.44 17.01
CA LEU A 399 -17.92 -16.48 17.63
C LEU A 399 -17.10 -17.34 18.61
N VAL A 400 -15.95 -17.85 18.16
CA VAL A 400 -15.09 -18.75 18.95
C VAL A 400 -14.49 -18.05 20.17
N LYS A 401 -14.05 -16.79 20.01
CA LYS A 401 -13.38 -16.04 21.09
C LYS A 401 -14.28 -15.04 21.80
N ARG A 402 -15.61 -15.22 21.72
CA ARG A 402 -16.60 -14.28 22.26
C ARG A 402 -16.34 -13.84 23.71
N LYS A 403 -16.00 -14.78 24.60
CA LYS A 403 -15.68 -14.51 26.00
C LYS A 403 -14.40 -13.66 26.15
N GLN A 404 -13.37 -14.01 25.40
CA GLN A 404 -12.09 -13.27 25.42
C GLN A 404 -12.28 -11.85 24.87
N LEU A 405 -13.05 -11.70 23.79
CA LEU A 405 -13.40 -10.40 23.22
C LEU A 405 -14.19 -9.51 24.19
N GLN A 406 -15.04 -10.10 25.04
CA GLN A 406 -15.74 -9.32 26.08
C GLN A 406 -14.77 -8.71 27.09
N ILE A 407 -13.80 -9.51 27.55
CA ILE A 407 -12.78 -9.05 28.49
C ILE A 407 -11.88 -7.97 27.85
N MET A 408 -11.44 -8.17 26.60
CA MET A 408 -10.62 -7.21 25.87
C MET A 408 -11.34 -5.87 25.71
N VAL A 409 -12.60 -5.89 25.26
CA VAL A 409 -13.41 -4.66 25.10
C VAL A 409 -13.66 -3.96 26.43
N ALA A 410 -13.82 -4.72 27.52
CA ALA A 410 -13.96 -4.10 28.85
C ALA A 410 -12.65 -3.41 29.28
N GLN A 411 -11.50 -4.00 29.00
CA GLN A 411 -10.19 -3.39 29.25
C GLN A 411 -9.95 -2.14 28.39
N GLU A 412 -10.31 -2.18 27.11
CA GLU A 412 -10.22 -1.04 26.19
C GLU A 412 -11.10 0.13 26.63
N ARG A 413 -12.31 -0.14 27.08
CA ARG A 413 -13.21 0.89 27.64
C ARG A 413 -12.66 1.49 28.92
N ALA A 414 -12.18 0.65 29.86
CA ALA A 414 -11.58 1.12 31.10
C ALA A 414 -10.31 1.96 30.86
N TYR A 415 -9.57 1.73 29.77
CA TYR A 415 -8.45 2.57 29.36
C TYR A 415 -8.93 3.94 28.86
N CYS A 416 -9.98 3.97 28.01
CA CYS A 416 -10.56 5.23 27.53
C CYS A 416 -11.17 6.08 28.65
N ASP A 417 -11.75 5.45 29.67
CA ASP A 417 -12.38 6.16 30.82
C ASP A 417 -11.32 6.75 31.78
N ARG A 418 -10.08 6.28 31.76
CA ARG A 418 -8.95 6.77 32.58
C ARG A 418 -8.23 7.98 32.00
N GLU A 419 -8.33 8.22 30.71
CA GLU A 419 -7.87 9.44 30.05
C GLU A 419 -9.07 10.38 29.83
N PRO A 420 -9.39 11.28 30.80
CA PRO A 420 -10.43 12.27 30.57
C PRO A 420 -10.00 13.14 29.38
N ASP A 421 -10.95 13.53 28.54
CA ASP A 421 -10.78 14.40 27.40
C ASP A 421 -9.78 15.54 27.70
N SER A 422 -8.51 15.35 27.39
CA SER A 422 -7.60 16.46 27.21
C SER A 422 -8.07 17.12 25.93
N GLY A 423 -8.89 18.14 26.13
CA GLY A 423 -9.67 18.83 25.16
C GLY A 423 -8.94 19.15 23.88
N ALA A 424 -9.71 19.14 22.84
CA ALA A 424 -9.63 19.96 21.64
C ALA A 424 -8.37 20.82 21.53
N LEU A 425 -7.48 20.44 20.65
CA LEU A 425 -6.65 21.36 19.87
C LEU A 425 -6.68 20.95 18.40
#